data_ba861bea5ca7bd13e30eb453533ea895
#
_entry.id   ba861bea5ca7bd13e30eb453533ea895
#
_cell.length_a   1.000
_cell.length_b   1.000
_cell.length_c   1.000
_cell.angle_alpha   90.00
_cell.angle_beta   90.00
_cell.angle_gamma   90.00
#
_symmetry.space_group_name_H-M   'P 1'
#
loop_
_entity.id
_entity.type
_entity.pdbx_description
1 polymer ?
#
loop_
_entity_poly.entity_id
_entity_poly.type
_entity_poly.pdbx_seq_one_letter_code
_entity_poly.pdbx_strand_id
1 'polypeptide(L)'
;SLSGIVNVSVLTKPYPCPGNCLYCPTEAGFPKSYLSGEPAAERAKLLKFNPYIQVKKRLENLAAEGHNIDKVELRVIGGTWSFYPKAYQTRFIARCFQACNDFGKSKNKALPIASEQKKNETAKCRIVGISVETRPDYINEKEIIQLRQLGVTRVELGIQSVYDDVLELNNR
;
A
#
# COMPACT_ATOMS: atom_id res chain seq x y z
N SER A 1 19.62 3.90 -6.53
CA SER A 1 18.92 3.59 -7.79
C SER A 1 19.23 4.65 -8.85
N LEU A 2 19.58 4.23 -10.05
CA LEU A 2 19.85 5.13 -11.19
C LEU A 2 18.61 5.96 -11.59
N SER A 3 17.41 5.48 -11.28
CA SER A 3 16.15 6.18 -11.56
C SER A 3 15.85 7.35 -10.61
N GLY A 4 16.56 7.45 -9.48
CA GLY A 4 16.25 8.40 -8.42
C GLY A 4 14.91 8.19 -7.72
N ILE A 5 14.25 7.03 -7.93
CA ILE A 5 12.99 6.68 -7.28
C ILE A 5 13.26 5.71 -6.12
N VAL A 6 12.69 5.97 -4.96
CA VAL A 6 12.74 5.06 -3.81
C VAL A 6 11.41 4.33 -3.65
N ASN A 7 11.49 3.02 -3.40
CA ASN A 7 10.33 2.19 -3.13
C ASN A 7 10.00 2.17 -1.63
N VAL A 8 8.77 2.50 -1.30
CA VAL A 8 8.24 2.49 0.07
C VAL A 8 7.06 1.51 0.13
N SER A 9 7.31 0.32 0.65
CA SER A 9 6.27 -0.69 0.89
C SER A 9 5.57 -0.44 2.22
N VAL A 10 4.25 -0.40 2.19
CA VAL A 10 3.38 -0.13 3.34
C VAL A 10 2.32 -1.23 3.42
N LEU A 11 2.30 -1.93 4.55
CA LEU A 11 1.39 -3.04 4.76
C LEU A 11 0.08 -2.56 5.39
N THR A 12 -1.05 -3.04 4.86
CA THR A 12 -2.37 -2.82 5.45
C THR A 12 -2.55 -3.60 6.74
N LYS A 13 -3.50 -3.19 7.58
CA LYS A 13 -3.87 -3.97 8.77
C LYS A 13 -4.48 -5.33 8.39
N PRO A 14 -4.43 -6.33 9.29
CA PRO A 14 -5.20 -7.55 9.09
C PRO A 14 -6.68 -7.25 8.78
N TYR A 15 -7.20 -7.92 7.75
CA TYR A 15 -8.60 -7.81 7.34
C TYR A 15 -9.03 -9.12 6.65
N PRO A 16 -10.31 -9.52 6.75
CA PRO A 16 -10.81 -10.70 6.05
C PRO A 16 -10.51 -10.62 4.55
N CYS A 17 -10.18 -11.78 3.97
CA CYS A 17 -10.08 -11.93 2.53
C CYS A 17 -11.36 -12.62 2.02
N PRO A 18 -11.89 -12.22 0.85
CA PRO A 18 -13.07 -12.87 0.27
C PRO A 18 -12.80 -14.28 -0.26
N GLY A 19 -11.52 -14.63 -0.47
CA GLY A 19 -11.12 -15.94 -0.99
C GLY A 19 -10.55 -16.88 0.07
N ASN A 20 -10.68 -18.20 -0.18
CA ASN A 20 -10.14 -19.28 0.61
C ASN A 20 -9.13 -20.11 -0.17
N CYS A 21 -8.23 -19.44 -0.89
CA CYS A 21 -7.21 -20.11 -1.71
C CYS A 21 -6.33 -21.03 -0.85
N LEU A 22 -6.14 -22.29 -1.27
CA LEU A 22 -5.42 -23.30 -0.51
C LEU A 22 -3.93 -22.96 -0.30
N TYR A 23 -3.32 -22.33 -1.29
CA TYR A 23 -1.90 -21.92 -1.26
C TYR A 23 -1.65 -20.64 -0.45
N CYS A 24 -2.70 -19.95 0.02
CA CYS A 24 -2.54 -18.66 0.66
C CYS A 24 -2.23 -18.80 2.15
N PRO A 25 -1.02 -18.49 2.61
CA PRO A 25 -0.67 -18.58 4.01
C PRO A 25 -1.50 -17.62 4.86
N THR A 26 -1.77 -18.04 6.09
CA THR A 26 -2.54 -17.24 7.04
C THR A 26 -1.90 -17.34 8.41
N GLU A 27 -1.55 -16.18 8.96
CA GLU A 27 -1.01 -16.07 10.31
C GLU A 27 -1.80 -15.03 11.12
N ALA A 28 -2.10 -15.37 12.38
CA ALA A 28 -2.82 -14.47 13.26
C ALA A 28 -2.08 -13.14 13.46
N GLY A 29 -2.78 -12.02 13.29
CA GLY A 29 -2.19 -10.69 13.45
C GLY A 29 -1.49 -10.14 12.20
N PHE A 30 -1.53 -10.86 11.08
CA PHE A 30 -1.07 -10.39 9.78
C PHE A 30 -2.18 -10.39 8.73
N PRO A 31 -2.12 -9.54 7.69
CA PRO A 31 -3.02 -9.66 6.56
C PRO A 31 -2.75 -10.96 5.79
N LYS A 32 -3.78 -11.47 5.14
CA LYS A 32 -3.70 -12.69 4.30
C LYS A 32 -2.51 -12.62 3.34
N SER A 33 -1.80 -13.71 3.12
CA SER A 33 -0.59 -13.86 2.31
C SER A 33 0.70 -13.29 2.91
N TYR A 34 0.68 -12.76 4.12
CA TYR A 34 1.86 -12.22 4.78
C TYR A 34 2.11 -12.93 6.11
N LEU A 35 3.39 -13.24 6.37
CA LEU A 35 3.83 -14.00 7.53
C LEU A 35 4.83 -13.22 8.37
N SER A 36 4.95 -13.61 9.65
CA SER A 36 6.09 -13.21 10.49
C SER A 36 7.40 -13.63 9.83
N GLY A 37 8.46 -12.88 10.09
CA GLY A 37 9.76 -13.08 9.44
C GLY A 37 9.93 -12.34 8.11
N GLU A 38 8.86 -11.88 7.48
CA GLU A 38 8.96 -10.98 6.33
C GLU A 38 9.30 -9.56 6.80
N PRO A 39 10.41 -8.94 6.34
CA PRO A 39 10.88 -7.66 6.89
C PRO A 39 9.84 -6.52 6.82
N ALA A 40 8.98 -6.50 5.79
CA ALA A 40 7.92 -5.50 5.67
C ALA A 40 6.78 -5.76 6.66
N ALA A 41 6.40 -7.03 6.85
CA ALA A 41 5.34 -7.45 7.74
C ALA A 41 5.70 -7.20 9.21
N GLU A 42 6.91 -7.57 9.62
CA GLU A 42 7.41 -7.32 10.97
C GLU A 42 7.44 -5.82 11.30
N ARG A 43 7.99 -5.00 10.40
CA ARG A 43 7.99 -3.54 10.59
C ARG A 43 6.58 -2.99 10.72
N ALA A 44 5.66 -3.45 9.88
CA ALA A 44 4.28 -2.99 9.90
C ALA A 44 3.58 -3.34 11.22
N LYS A 45 3.77 -4.57 11.73
CA LYS A 45 3.23 -5.04 13.01
C LYS A 45 3.75 -4.20 14.17
N LEU A 46 5.06 -3.99 14.26
CA LEU A 46 5.71 -3.13 15.26
C LEU A 46 5.14 -1.70 15.25
N LEU A 47 4.79 -1.18 14.08
CA LEU A 47 4.20 0.14 13.88
C LEU A 47 2.66 0.11 13.90
N LYS A 48 2.04 -1.00 14.36
CA LYS A 48 0.59 -1.19 14.47
C LYS A 48 -0.14 -0.90 13.15
N PHE A 49 0.48 -1.27 12.03
CA PHE A 49 -0.02 -1.05 10.67
C PHE A 49 -0.42 0.41 10.38
N ASN A 50 0.18 1.36 11.07
CA ASN A 50 -0.11 2.78 10.88
C ASN A 50 0.59 3.29 9.62
N PRO A 51 -0.14 3.68 8.54
CA PRO A 51 0.45 4.04 7.26
C PRO A 51 1.38 5.27 7.35
N TYR A 52 1.00 6.27 8.14
CA TYR A 52 1.83 7.46 8.34
C TYR A 52 3.20 7.10 8.94
N ILE A 53 3.19 6.28 10.00
CA ILE A 53 4.43 5.93 10.70
C ILE A 53 5.30 5.00 9.83
N GLN A 54 4.69 4.07 9.10
CA GLN A 54 5.42 3.18 8.19
C GLN A 54 6.16 3.97 7.11
N VAL A 55 5.47 4.90 6.42
CA VAL A 55 6.09 5.75 5.40
C VAL A 55 7.17 6.62 6.01
N LYS A 56 6.88 7.33 7.11
CA LYS A 56 7.84 8.22 7.79
C LYS A 56 9.12 7.49 8.14
N LYS A 57 9.02 6.35 8.84
CA LYS A 57 10.18 5.55 9.25
C LYS A 57 10.98 5.03 8.05
N ARG A 58 10.31 4.61 6.98
CA ARG A 58 11.01 4.13 5.79
C ARG A 58 11.77 5.24 5.09
N LEU A 59 11.17 6.44 4.98
CA LEU A 59 11.84 7.62 4.40
C LEU A 59 13.03 8.08 5.26
N GLU A 60 12.89 8.08 6.59
CA GLU A 60 13.98 8.40 7.51
C GLU A 60 15.17 7.44 7.33
N ASN A 61 14.91 6.13 7.24
CA ASN A 61 15.97 5.14 7.03
C ASN A 61 16.64 5.31 5.66
N LEU A 62 15.85 5.46 4.57
CA LEU A 62 16.39 5.65 3.23
C LEU A 62 17.26 6.91 3.12
N ALA A 63 16.83 8.00 3.77
CA ALA A 63 17.60 9.23 3.80
C ALA A 63 18.91 9.07 4.61
N ALA A 64 18.87 8.35 5.72
CA ALA A 64 20.07 8.05 6.53
C ALA A 64 21.06 7.16 5.78
N GLU A 65 20.57 6.28 4.90
CA GLU A 65 21.38 5.44 4.01
C GLU A 65 21.92 6.21 2.77
N GLY A 66 21.62 7.51 2.65
CA GLY A 66 22.11 8.37 1.56
C GLY A 66 21.27 8.28 0.27
N HIS A 67 20.08 7.67 0.31
CA HIS A 67 19.19 7.66 -0.86
C HIS A 67 18.54 9.02 -1.10
N ASN A 68 18.40 9.39 -2.37
CA ASN A 68 17.57 10.52 -2.74
C ASN A 68 16.09 10.12 -2.60
N ILE A 69 15.33 10.87 -1.79
CA ILE A 69 13.94 10.58 -1.44
C ILE A 69 12.93 11.55 -2.06
N ASP A 70 13.33 12.32 -3.05
CA ASP A 70 12.46 13.32 -3.71
C ASP A 70 11.34 12.69 -4.54
N LYS A 71 11.52 11.43 -4.99
CA LYS A 71 10.54 10.65 -5.75
C LYS A 71 10.28 9.32 -5.07
N VAL A 72 9.04 9.11 -4.66
CA VAL A 72 8.59 7.94 -3.92
C VAL A 72 7.62 7.12 -4.77
N GLU A 73 7.91 5.86 -5.00
CA GLU A 73 6.93 4.87 -5.43
C GLU A 73 6.37 4.16 -4.20
N LEU A 74 5.10 4.39 -3.91
CA LEU A 74 4.40 3.79 -2.80
C LEU A 74 3.83 2.42 -3.23
N ARG A 75 4.22 1.35 -2.56
CA ARG A 75 3.65 0.01 -2.75
C ARG A 75 2.78 -0.35 -1.56
N VAL A 76 1.47 -0.40 -1.80
CA VAL A 76 0.50 -0.85 -0.80
C VAL A 76 0.34 -2.35 -0.96
N ILE A 77 0.76 -3.09 0.05
CA ILE A 77 0.75 -4.54 0.10
C ILE A 77 -0.14 -5.03 1.26
N GLY A 78 -0.65 -6.22 1.17
CA GLY A 78 -1.45 -6.85 2.22
C GLY A 78 -2.88 -7.20 1.83
N GLY A 79 -3.15 -8.46 1.54
CA GLY A 79 -4.47 -8.99 1.20
C GLY A 79 -5.06 -8.40 -0.07
N THR A 80 -6.39 -8.49 -0.20
CA THR A 80 -7.12 -7.96 -1.35
C THR A 80 -7.50 -6.50 -1.10
N TRP A 81 -6.75 -5.55 -1.69
CA TRP A 81 -6.97 -4.11 -1.47
C TRP A 81 -8.43 -3.69 -1.71
N SER A 82 -9.03 -4.12 -2.81
CA SER A 82 -10.39 -3.73 -3.20
C SER A 82 -11.48 -4.24 -2.25
N PHE A 83 -11.15 -5.17 -1.35
CA PHE A 83 -12.07 -5.69 -0.34
C PHE A 83 -12.11 -4.84 0.94
N TYR A 84 -11.10 -4.02 1.19
CA TYR A 84 -11.13 -3.12 2.34
C TYR A 84 -12.25 -2.06 2.19
N PRO A 85 -12.87 -1.61 3.32
CA PRO A 85 -13.84 -0.52 3.28
C PRO A 85 -13.27 0.74 2.61
N LYS A 86 -14.04 1.40 1.75
CA LYS A 86 -13.59 2.59 0.99
C LYS A 86 -13.09 3.72 1.90
N ALA A 87 -13.72 3.92 3.04
CA ALA A 87 -13.26 4.89 4.05
C ALA A 87 -11.87 4.55 4.61
N TYR A 88 -11.57 3.25 4.78
CA TYR A 88 -10.23 2.80 5.18
C TYR A 88 -9.20 3.06 4.09
N GLN A 89 -9.50 2.68 2.84
CA GLN A 89 -8.62 2.90 1.69
C GLN A 89 -8.26 4.38 1.55
N THR A 90 -9.28 5.26 1.57
CA THR A 90 -9.09 6.71 1.46
C THR A 90 -8.22 7.27 2.58
N ARG A 91 -8.52 6.89 3.84
CA ARG A 91 -7.73 7.33 4.98
C ARG A 91 -6.30 6.79 4.94
N PHE A 92 -6.11 5.54 4.53
CA PHE A 92 -4.80 4.90 4.43
C PHE A 92 -3.90 5.66 3.46
N ILE A 93 -4.36 5.91 2.24
CA ILE A 93 -3.60 6.63 1.22
C ILE A 93 -3.37 8.11 1.62
N ALA A 94 -4.38 8.79 2.16
CA ALA A 94 -4.21 10.16 2.64
C ALA A 94 -3.11 10.26 3.72
N ARG A 95 -3.02 9.27 4.62
CA ARG A 95 -1.97 9.23 5.65
C ARG A 95 -0.59 8.94 5.08
N CYS A 96 -0.48 8.20 3.98
CA CYS A 96 0.78 8.00 3.26
C CYS A 96 1.24 9.33 2.62
N PHE A 97 0.36 10.04 1.93
CA PHE A 97 0.65 11.37 1.39
C PHE A 97 1.08 12.35 2.48
N GLN A 98 0.34 12.37 3.59
CA GLN A 98 0.67 13.24 4.72
C GLN A 98 2.09 12.98 5.26
N ALA A 99 2.52 11.72 5.37
CA ALA A 99 3.85 11.40 5.86
C ALA A 99 4.96 11.93 4.93
N CYS A 100 4.74 11.87 3.61
CA CYS A 100 5.64 12.47 2.62
C CYS A 100 5.64 14.00 2.71
N ASN A 101 4.47 14.63 2.88
CA ASN A 101 4.31 16.08 3.01
C ASN A 101 4.95 16.65 4.28
N ASP A 102 4.98 15.85 5.34
CA ASP A 102 5.52 16.23 6.65
C ASP A 102 7.01 15.85 6.80
N PHE A 103 7.65 15.24 5.78
CA PHE A 103 9.04 14.83 5.89
C PHE A 103 9.97 16.00 6.23
N GLY A 104 10.76 15.86 7.30
CA GLY A 104 11.63 16.92 7.81
C GLY A 104 10.90 18.05 8.53
N LYS A 105 9.62 17.90 8.84
CA LYS A 105 8.79 18.88 9.54
C LYS A 105 8.04 18.22 10.71
N SER A 106 7.44 19.04 11.56
CA SER A 106 6.49 18.57 12.58
C SER A 106 5.25 17.99 11.91
N LYS A 107 4.66 16.98 12.56
CA LYS A 107 3.41 16.36 12.10
C LYS A 107 2.27 17.36 12.09
N ASN A 108 1.66 17.57 10.95
CA ASN A 108 0.49 18.43 10.79
C ASN A 108 -0.82 17.69 11.11
N LYS A 109 -1.92 18.44 11.20
CA LYS A 109 -3.27 17.88 11.22
C LYS A 109 -3.52 17.17 9.88
N ALA A 110 -4.14 15.99 9.93
CA ALA A 110 -4.52 15.25 8.72
C ALA A 110 -5.58 16.00 7.92
N LEU A 111 -5.40 16.09 6.63
CA LEU A 111 -6.32 16.71 5.69
C LEU A 111 -7.07 15.65 4.87
N PRO A 112 -8.17 16.01 4.18
CA PRO A 112 -8.78 15.18 3.17
C PRO A 112 -7.77 14.77 2.08
N ILE A 113 -8.00 13.59 1.45
CA ILE A 113 -7.05 13.04 0.47
C ILE A 113 -6.70 14.01 -0.65
N ALA A 114 -7.70 14.69 -1.24
CA ALA A 114 -7.46 15.64 -2.32
C ALA A 114 -6.51 16.80 -1.90
N SER A 115 -6.64 17.26 -0.66
CA SER A 115 -5.76 18.30 -0.12
C SER A 115 -4.35 17.78 0.13
N GLU A 116 -4.20 16.53 0.62
CA GLU A 116 -2.89 15.92 0.82
C GLU A 116 -2.21 15.65 -0.53
N GLN A 117 -2.95 15.20 -1.55
CA GLN A 117 -2.44 15.01 -2.92
C GLN A 117 -1.96 16.36 -3.50
N LYS A 118 -2.79 17.40 -3.42
CA LYS A 118 -2.43 18.73 -3.92
C LYS A 118 -1.18 19.29 -3.26
N LYS A 119 -1.07 19.14 -1.92
CA LYS A 119 0.11 19.55 -1.16
C LYS A 119 1.35 18.76 -1.56
N ASN A 120 1.20 17.50 -1.97
CA ASN A 120 2.30 16.63 -2.36
C ASN A 120 2.93 17.01 -3.71
N GLU A 121 2.24 17.72 -4.60
CA GLU A 121 2.76 18.17 -5.90
C GLU A 121 4.05 18.99 -5.75
N THR A 122 4.19 19.73 -4.65
CA THR A 122 5.34 20.61 -4.37
C THR A 122 6.13 20.19 -3.12
N ALA A 123 5.85 19.02 -2.57
CA ALA A 123 6.54 18.53 -1.37
C ALA A 123 7.98 18.11 -1.68
N LYS A 124 8.84 18.09 -0.64
CA LYS A 124 10.22 17.58 -0.76
C LYS A 124 10.23 16.09 -1.15
N CYS A 125 9.30 15.30 -0.59
CA CYS A 125 9.11 13.90 -0.93
C CYS A 125 7.80 13.77 -1.70
N ARG A 126 7.86 13.49 -3.00
CA ARG A 126 6.67 13.40 -3.86
C ARG A 126 6.35 11.95 -4.19
N ILE A 127 5.11 11.55 -3.95
CA ILE A 127 4.62 10.26 -4.42
C ILE A 127 4.38 10.37 -5.93
N VAL A 128 5.20 9.70 -6.73
CA VAL A 128 5.15 9.70 -8.20
C VAL A 128 4.43 8.48 -8.77
N GLY A 129 4.21 7.46 -7.94
CA GLY A 129 3.48 6.26 -8.29
C GLY A 129 2.91 5.57 -7.06
N ILE A 130 1.75 4.95 -7.20
CA ILE A 130 1.11 4.12 -6.18
C ILE A 130 0.72 2.80 -6.84
N SER A 131 1.21 1.68 -6.31
CA SER A 131 0.73 0.35 -6.67
C SER A 131 -0.09 -0.28 -5.54
N VAL A 132 -1.12 -1.02 -5.92
CA VAL A 132 -1.96 -1.81 -5.01
C VAL A 132 -2.12 -3.22 -5.56
N GLU A 133 -2.24 -4.21 -4.65
CA GLU A 133 -2.45 -5.62 -4.98
C GLU A 133 -3.93 -5.97 -4.78
N THR A 134 -4.56 -6.60 -5.76
CA THR A 134 -5.95 -7.03 -5.64
C THR A 134 -6.25 -8.27 -6.48
N ARG A 135 -7.46 -8.79 -6.31
CA ARG A 135 -7.98 -9.92 -7.09
C ARG A 135 -8.68 -9.41 -8.35
N PRO A 136 -8.58 -10.13 -9.50
CA PRO A 136 -9.24 -9.73 -10.75
C PRO A 136 -10.77 -9.66 -10.63
N ASP A 137 -11.38 -10.55 -9.83
CA ASP A 137 -12.82 -10.60 -9.58
C ASP A 137 -13.37 -9.38 -8.79
N TYR A 138 -12.48 -8.53 -8.25
CA TYR A 138 -12.85 -7.28 -7.56
C TYR A 138 -12.63 -6.03 -8.41
N ILE A 139 -12.18 -6.18 -9.65
CA ILE A 139 -11.97 -5.05 -10.57
C ILE A 139 -13.21 -4.86 -11.45
N ASN A 140 -13.78 -3.69 -11.35
CA ASN A 140 -14.88 -3.21 -12.19
C ASN A 140 -14.73 -1.70 -12.38
N GLU A 141 -15.58 -1.10 -13.20
CA GLU A 141 -15.49 0.33 -13.53
C GLU A 141 -15.52 1.23 -12.30
N LYS A 142 -16.40 0.95 -11.34
CA LYS A 142 -16.51 1.74 -10.09
C LYS A 142 -15.22 1.64 -9.27
N GLU A 143 -14.60 0.45 -9.21
CA GLU A 143 -13.34 0.25 -8.53
C GLU A 143 -12.19 1.00 -9.21
N ILE A 144 -12.14 0.99 -10.55
CA ILE A 144 -11.13 1.74 -11.32
C ILE A 144 -11.25 3.24 -11.06
N ILE A 145 -12.45 3.78 -11.06
CA ILE A 145 -12.69 5.20 -10.73
C ILE A 145 -12.21 5.51 -9.30
N GLN A 146 -12.54 4.67 -8.34
CA GLN A 146 -12.08 4.81 -6.95
C GLN A 146 -10.56 4.78 -6.84
N LEU A 147 -9.91 3.83 -7.50
CA LEU A 147 -8.45 3.71 -7.51
C LEU A 147 -7.80 4.97 -8.11
N ARG A 148 -8.35 5.52 -9.20
CA ARG A 148 -7.87 6.78 -9.78
C ARG A 148 -8.01 7.96 -8.84
N GLN A 149 -9.13 8.08 -8.12
CA GLN A 149 -9.33 9.12 -7.12
C GLN A 149 -8.33 9.02 -5.96
N LEU A 150 -7.92 7.81 -5.59
CA LEU A 150 -6.87 7.57 -4.61
C LEU A 150 -5.47 7.92 -5.13
N GLY A 151 -5.30 8.15 -6.44
CA GLY A 151 -4.00 8.40 -7.07
C GLY A 151 -3.24 7.12 -7.44
N VAL A 152 -3.91 5.97 -7.45
CA VAL A 152 -3.29 4.70 -7.88
C VAL A 152 -2.91 4.77 -9.35
N THR A 153 -1.66 4.41 -9.66
CA THR A 153 -1.08 4.42 -11.01
C THR A 153 -0.86 3.01 -11.55
N ARG A 154 -0.80 2.01 -10.66
CA ARG A 154 -0.59 0.61 -11.04
C ARG A 154 -1.43 -0.32 -10.17
N VAL A 155 -2.09 -1.28 -10.81
CA VAL A 155 -2.83 -2.35 -10.14
C VAL A 155 -2.14 -3.67 -10.46
N GLU A 156 -1.74 -4.40 -9.42
CA GLU A 156 -1.14 -5.73 -9.52
C GLU A 156 -2.25 -6.78 -9.29
N LEU A 157 -2.61 -7.49 -10.36
CA LEU A 157 -3.69 -8.49 -10.33
C LEU A 157 -3.14 -9.87 -10.07
N GLY A 158 -3.56 -10.48 -8.97
CA GLY A 158 -3.20 -11.86 -8.64
C GLY A 158 -4.06 -12.85 -9.45
N ILE A 159 -3.72 -13.10 -10.71
CA ILE A 159 -4.46 -14.06 -11.58
C ILE A 159 -4.17 -15.52 -11.14
N GLN A 160 -2.92 -15.82 -10.78
CA GLN A 160 -2.38 -17.09 -10.27
C GLN A 160 -2.24 -18.19 -11.32
N SER A 161 -3.27 -18.45 -12.15
CA SER A 161 -3.22 -19.39 -13.26
C SER A 161 -4.09 -18.88 -14.41
N VAL A 162 -3.82 -19.37 -15.61
CA VAL A 162 -4.65 -19.20 -16.81
C VAL A 162 -5.53 -20.44 -17.07
N TYR A 163 -5.43 -21.47 -16.25
CA TYR A 163 -6.19 -22.71 -16.34
C TYR A 163 -7.26 -22.76 -15.26
N ASP A 164 -8.52 -22.88 -15.65
CA ASP A 164 -9.67 -22.87 -14.73
C ASP A 164 -9.65 -24.07 -13.78
N ASP A 165 -9.31 -25.26 -14.28
CA ASP A 165 -9.16 -26.47 -13.46
C ASP A 165 -8.14 -26.30 -12.33
N VAL A 166 -7.01 -25.64 -12.59
CA VAL A 166 -6.00 -25.31 -11.57
C VAL A 166 -6.54 -24.31 -10.56
N LEU A 167 -7.31 -23.31 -11.02
CA LEU A 167 -7.94 -22.32 -10.12
C LEU A 167 -8.98 -22.99 -9.23
N GLU A 168 -9.86 -23.83 -9.76
CA GLU A 168 -10.87 -24.58 -9.02
C GLU A 168 -10.25 -25.50 -7.95
N LEU A 169 -9.22 -26.27 -8.31
CA LEU A 169 -8.48 -27.13 -7.38
C LEU A 169 -7.88 -26.37 -6.19
N ASN A 170 -7.61 -25.07 -6.36
CA ASN A 170 -7.01 -24.22 -5.35
C ASN A 170 -8.00 -23.26 -4.67
N ASN A 171 -9.31 -23.43 -4.87
CA ASN A 171 -10.36 -22.53 -4.37
C ASN A 171 -10.12 -21.04 -4.74
N ARG A 172 -9.73 -20.85 -6.01
CA ARG A 172 -9.38 -19.52 -6.53
C ARG A 172 -10.42 -18.99 -7.51
#